data_6e39a9a490c2908922d70d02e824ee55
#
_entry.id   6e39a9a490c2908922d70d02e824ee55
#
_cell.length_a   1.000
_cell.length_b   1.000
_cell.length_c   1.000
_cell.angle_alpha   90.00
_cell.angle_beta   90.00
_cell.angle_gamma   90.00
#
_symmetry.space_group_name_H-M   'P 1'
#
loop_
_entity.id
_entity.type
_entity.pdbx_description
1 polymer ?
#
loop_
_entity_poly.entity_id
_entity_poly.type
_entity_poly.pdbx_seq_one_letter_code
_entity_poly.pdbx_strand_id
1 'polypeptide(L)'
;MIAIKVPLKDAEKVKKHLIKTKNLDFDHSFKKKDSYIYFPVKKKDGSLVYDYESINFKKNIKEKSFRDILKTKLSSDEYDKIKTAFDTVGDIAILEIDEDIRKHEKFIAETLLKTNKNVNTVLRKHGSHGGTFRTQKMKYLAGEKKKETIHKENNVKLKLDVEKVYFSVRLSTERKRISGLVKEREDILVMFSGCAPYPVVLSKNTKARQIYGIELNPDGHSYGEQNIKLNHLDNVFLINDDVNKAVPLFYQKIIGLKCANIKEQLEPILKQELSILELHTFESDFKKDYTFLKKKIKEFKKKGIKVWVHQPLDVEIDVARCGSSNPIFKKMLMLVDDLDINLTIHPSRDAPPEIKDETIIKNMKTFRKYYDNIYFENGLHSNFNKKEQILNIIEKAKIKNFCIDVSHFLGNYSNSECISIIKEIQKRCNTYFHLNDYNGTDSQPLYSGSNIEIEKILPLVTKGIVEIRSKNHEKPKEMISSFKYLKDFQKKFDRILMPLPKSAEDFLDSALVASRKGTVIHFYDFLNEDNFHEAHEKIDNACKKHKMKYKIINTVKCGQHSPRTYRICVDFKIL
;
A
#
# COMPACT_ATOMS: atom_id res chain seq x y z
N MET A 1 1.07 -52.33 -30.76
CA MET A 1 1.94 -52.25 -29.56
C MET A 1 1.17 -52.80 -28.36
N ILE A 2 1.89 -53.34 -27.37
CA ILE A 2 1.28 -53.84 -26.14
C ILE A 2 0.74 -52.65 -25.33
N ALA A 3 -0.53 -52.74 -24.96
CA ALA A 3 -1.19 -51.77 -24.10
C ALA A 3 -1.73 -52.47 -22.85
N ILE A 4 -1.56 -51.86 -21.69
CA ILE A 4 -2.29 -52.28 -20.50
C ILE A 4 -3.56 -51.44 -20.38
N LYS A 5 -4.71 -52.11 -20.26
CA LYS A 5 -6.05 -51.54 -20.14
C LYS A 5 -6.36 -51.32 -18.67
N VAL A 6 -6.48 -50.08 -18.24
CA VAL A 6 -6.66 -49.74 -16.82
C VAL A 6 -7.93 -48.89 -16.62
N PRO A 7 -8.78 -49.21 -15.65
CA PRO A 7 -9.89 -48.32 -15.28
C PRO A 7 -9.38 -46.94 -14.88
N LEU A 8 -10.11 -45.87 -15.25
CA LEU A 8 -9.69 -44.48 -14.96
C LEU A 8 -9.42 -44.23 -13.46
N LYS A 9 -10.15 -44.89 -12.55
CA LYS A 9 -9.95 -44.81 -11.10
C LYS A 9 -8.56 -45.28 -10.64
N ASP A 10 -7.96 -46.24 -11.35
CA ASP A 10 -6.67 -46.87 -11.02
C ASP A 10 -5.50 -46.26 -11.84
N ALA A 11 -5.81 -45.38 -12.78
CA ALA A 11 -4.86 -44.85 -13.77
C ALA A 11 -3.57 -44.28 -13.17
N GLU A 12 -3.70 -43.47 -12.12
CA GLU A 12 -2.54 -42.80 -11.51
C GLU A 12 -1.62 -43.78 -10.76
N LYS A 13 -2.23 -44.78 -10.07
CA LYS A 13 -1.49 -45.83 -9.36
C LYS A 13 -0.69 -46.70 -10.33
N VAL A 14 -1.33 -47.16 -11.40
CA VAL A 14 -0.68 -47.99 -12.41
C VAL A 14 0.37 -47.23 -13.18
N LYS A 15 0.12 -45.97 -13.55
CA LYS A 15 1.09 -45.12 -14.21
C LYS A 15 2.37 -44.96 -13.35
N LYS A 16 2.23 -44.70 -12.05
CA LYS A 16 3.39 -44.60 -11.12
C LYS A 16 4.19 -45.91 -11.07
N HIS A 17 3.50 -47.04 -11.03
CA HIS A 17 4.13 -48.37 -11.06
C HIS A 17 4.91 -48.58 -12.36
N LEU A 18 4.29 -48.32 -13.53
CA LEU A 18 4.93 -48.45 -14.84
C LEU A 18 6.15 -47.54 -15.03
N ILE A 19 6.12 -46.33 -14.43
CA ILE A 19 7.27 -45.42 -14.41
C ILE A 19 8.39 -45.99 -13.55
N LYS A 20 8.07 -46.43 -12.32
CA LYS A 20 9.02 -47.03 -11.37
C LYS A 20 9.71 -48.27 -11.95
N THR A 21 8.98 -49.11 -12.65
CA THR A 21 9.50 -50.31 -13.28
C THR A 21 10.13 -50.06 -14.64
N LYS A 22 10.19 -48.80 -15.13
CA LYS A 22 10.69 -48.41 -16.47
C LYS A 22 9.98 -49.14 -17.64
N ASN A 23 8.75 -49.61 -17.41
CA ASN A 23 7.97 -50.37 -18.36
C ASN A 23 7.05 -49.52 -19.23
N LEU A 24 6.78 -48.27 -18.84
CA LEU A 24 5.99 -47.31 -19.62
C LEU A 24 6.77 -46.89 -20.88
N ASP A 25 6.12 -46.92 -22.03
CA ASP A 25 6.68 -46.39 -23.27
C ASP A 25 6.25 -44.92 -23.43
N PHE A 26 7.21 -44.02 -23.25
CA PHE A 26 6.99 -42.57 -23.38
C PHE A 26 7.04 -42.07 -24.83
N ASP A 27 7.43 -42.90 -25.79
CA ASP A 27 7.49 -42.50 -27.19
C ASP A 27 6.10 -42.53 -27.85
N HIS A 28 5.08 -42.99 -27.13
CA HIS A 28 3.70 -43.05 -27.60
C HIS A 28 2.71 -42.41 -26.62
N SER A 29 1.64 -41.83 -27.18
CA SER A 29 0.60 -41.14 -26.39
C SER A 29 -0.37 -42.16 -25.78
N PHE A 30 -0.85 -41.87 -24.56
CA PHE A 30 -1.91 -42.66 -23.93
C PHE A 30 -3.23 -42.53 -24.71
N LYS A 31 -4.05 -43.60 -24.72
CA LYS A 31 -5.34 -43.57 -25.36
C LYS A 31 -6.44 -43.78 -24.31
N LYS A 32 -7.42 -42.87 -24.29
CA LYS A 32 -8.64 -43.04 -23.47
C LYS A 32 -9.77 -43.51 -24.35
N LYS A 33 -10.48 -44.52 -23.88
CA LYS A 33 -11.72 -45.02 -24.52
C LYS A 33 -12.67 -45.47 -23.42
N ASP A 34 -13.88 -44.93 -23.41
CA ASP A 34 -14.90 -45.17 -22.39
C ASP A 34 -14.37 -44.92 -20.96
N SER A 35 -14.54 -45.84 -20.04
CA SER A 35 -14.08 -45.77 -18.65
C SER A 35 -12.63 -46.25 -18.44
N TYR A 36 -11.88 -46.45 -19.51
CA TYR A 36 -10.53 -47.01 -19.47
C TYR A 36 -9.48 -46.08 -20.07
N ILE A 37 -8.26 -46.21 -19.56
CA ILE A 37 -7.04 -45.64 -20.15
C ILE A 37 -6.12 -46.81 -20.56
N TYR A 38 -5.52 -46.67 -21.71
CA TYR A 38 -4.57 -47.61 -22.28
C TYR A 38 -3.19 -47.00 -22.23
N PHE A 39 -2.30 -47.63 -21.47
CA PHE A 39 -0.89 -47.21 -21.40
C PHE A 39 -0.05 -48.07 -22.34
N PRO A 40 0.75 -47.50 -23.24
CA PRO A 40 1.71 -48.24 -24.02
C PRO A 40 2.82 -48.76 -23.11
N VAL A 41 3.08 -50.06 -23.17
CA VAL A 41 4.09 -50.71 -22.33
C VAL A 41 5.09 -51.51 -23.19
N LYS A 42 6.33 -51.60 -22.70
CA LYS A 42 7.43 -52.29 -23.38
C LYS A 42 7.24 -53.80 -23.31
N LYS A 43 6.69 -54.32 -22.22
CA LYS A 43 6.44 -55.73 -21.98
C LYS A 43 5.22 -55.94 -21.05
N LYS A 44 4.65 -57.12 -21.05
CA LYS A 44 3.64 -57.50 -20.07
C LYS A 44 4.27 -57.56 -18.67
N ASP A 45 3.58 -57.03 -17.67
CA ASP A 45 4.01 -57.03 -16.27
C ASP A 45 3.06 -57.94 -15.48
N GLY A 46 3.55 -59.11 -15.09
CA GLY A 46 2.75 -60.12 -14.37
C GLY A 46 2.38 -59.71 -12.94
N SER A 47 2.92 -58.62 -12.42
CA SER A 47 2.55 -58.08 -11.12
C SER A 47 1.29 -57.20 -11.15
N LEU A 48 0.80 -56.87 -12.34
CA LEU A 48 -0.40 -56.04 -12.54
C LEU A 48 -1.58 -56.91 -13.03
N VAL A 49 -2.67 -56.85 -12.29
CA VAL A 49 -3.92 -57.63 -12.57
C VAL A 49 -4.84 -56.80 -13.50
N TYR A 50 -4.35 -56.52 -14.73
CA TYR A 50 -5.12 -55.80 -15.75
C TYR A 50 -4.92 -56.47 -17.13
N ASP A 51 -5.90 -56.31 -18.01
CA ASP A 51 -5.85 -56.87 -19.35
C ASP A 51 -4.81 -56.18 -20.23
N TYR A 52 -4.22 -56.94 -21.14
CA TYR A 52 -3.31 -56.46 -22.14
C TYR A 52 -3.88 -56.65 -23.53
N GLU A 53 -3.96 -55.55 -24.28
CA GLU A 53 -4.48 -55.51 -25.64
C GLU A 53 -3.41 -55.03 -26.62
N SER A 54 -3.57 -55.34 -27.90
CA SER A 54 -2.72 -54.73 -28.94
C SER A 54 -3.41 -53.50 -29.51
N ILE A 55 -2.82 -52.35 -29.32
CA ILE A 55 -3.40 -51.04 -29.72
C ILE A 55 -2.42 -50.31 -30.62
N ASN A 56 -2.98 -49.60 -31.60
CA ASN A 56 -2.20 -48.63 -32.39
C ASN A 56 -2.20 -47.27 -31.66
N PHE A 57 -1.03 -46.88 -31.16
CA PHE A 57 -0.82 -45.61 -30.47
C PHE A 57 -0.20 -44.58 -31.41
N LYS A 58 -0.56 -43.31 -31.20
CA LYS A 58 0.08 -42.19 -31.89
C LYS A 58 1.48 -41.99 -31.31
N LYS A 59 2.48 -41.99 -32.18
CA LYS A 59 3.86 -41.72 -31.77
C LYS A 59 3.99 -40.26 -31.30
N ASN A 60 4.60 -40.08 -30.15
CA ASN A 60 4.91 -38.75 -29.65
C ASN A 60 6.12 -38.19 -30.46
N ILE A 61 5.84 -37.20 -31.27
CA ILE A 61 6.94 -36.45 -31.91
C ILE A 61 7.57 -35.63 -30.82
N LYS A 62 8.78 -35.99 -30.35
CA LYS A 62 9.56 -35.19 -29.44
C LYS A 62 10.01 -33.93 -30.20
N GLU A 63 9.28 -32.82 -30.02
CA GLU A 63 9.77 -31.54 -30.49
C GLU A 63 11.13 -31.28 -29.80
N LYS A 64 12.14 -30.83 -30.58
CA LYS A 64 13.45 -30.48 -30.02
C LYS A 64 13.28 -29.44 -28.96
N SER A 65 13.86 -29.64 -27.79
CA SER A 65 13.82 -28.65 -26.71
C SER A 65 14.61 -27.39 -27.10
N PHE A 66 14.38 -26.29 -26.39
CA PHE A 66 15.14 -25.05 -26.55
C PHE A 66 16.66 -25.31 -26.56
N ARG A 67 17.14 -26.10 -25.60
CA ARG A 67 18.55 -26.46 -25.49
C ARG A 67 19.05 -27.28 -26.68
N ASP A 68 18.27 -28.23 -27.18
CA ASP A 68 18.65 -29.09 -28.30
C ASP A 68 18.81 -28.28 -29.59
N ILE A 69 17.94 -27.32 -29.83
CA ILE A 69 18.01 -26.45 -31.01
C ILE A 69 19.25 -25.54 -30.90
N LEU A 70 19.53 -24.97 -29.75
CA LEU A 70 20.69 -24.12 -29.54
C LEU A 70 21.98 -24.92 -29.80
N LYS A 71 22.12 -26.13 -29.26
CA LYS A 71 23.26 -27.04 -29.47
C LYS A 71 23.51 -27.39 -30.94
N THR A 72 22.47 -27.44 -31.76
CA THR A 72 22.62 -27.78 -33.19
C THR A 72 23.03 -26.60 -34.07
N LYS A 73 22.98 -25.37 -33.57
CA LYS A 73 23.19 -24.15 -34.35
C LYS A 73 24.37 -23.29 -33.87
N LEU A 74 24.83 -23.51 -32.65
CA LEU A 74 25.93 -22.78 -32.04
C LEU A 74 27.13 -23.68 -31.86
N SER A 75 28.35 -23.11 -31.87
CA SER A 75 29.53 -23.84 -31.48
C SER A 75 29.47 -24.25 -29.99
N SER A 76 30.29 -25.25 -29.59
CA SER A 76 30.35 -25.67 -28.18
C SER A 76 30.67 -24.50 -27.25
N ASP A 77 31.68 -23.69 -27.61
CA ASP A 77 32.15 -22.57 -26.82
C ASP A 77 31.08 -21.46 -26.70
N GLU A 78 30.30 -21.22 -27.76
CA GLU A 78 29.17 -20.25 -27.71
C GLU A 78 28.01 -20.78 -26.88
N TYR A 79 27.73 -22.08 -26.99
CA TYR A 79 26.64 -22.71 -26.22
C TYR A 79 26.92 -22.70 -24.71
N ASP A 80 28.16 -22.98 -24.31
CA ASP A 80 28.58 -23.05 -22.91
C ASP A 80 28.47 -21.66 -22.20
N LYS A 81 28.56 -20.58 -22.97
CA LYS A 81 28.37 -19.20 -22.50
C LYS A 81 26.89 -18.80 -22.36
N ILE A 82 25.93 -19.60 -22.89
CA ILE A 82 24.55 -19.27 -22.82
C ILE A 82 23.97 -19.62 -21.46
N LYS A 83 23.45 -18.60 -20.76
CA LYS A 83 22.60 -18.78 -19.59
C LYS A 83 21.22 -19.28 -20.07
N THR A 84 21.03 -20.59 -20.11
CA THR A 84 19.76 -21.20 -20.55
C THR A 84 18.64 -21.06 -19.54
N ALA A 85 18.91 -20.54 -18.35
CA ALA A 85 17.91 -20.19 -17.35
C ALA A 85 17.36 -18.78 -17.63
N PHE A 86 16.07 -18.64 -17.61
CA PHE A 86 15.36 -17.36 -17.79
C PHE A 86 14.21 -17.26 -16.81
N ASP A 87 13.84 -16.04 -16.47
CA ASP A 87 12.67 -15.76 -15.65
C ASP A 87 11.43 -15.58 -16.56
N THR A 88 10.31 -16.19 -16.20
CA THR A 88 9.04 -15.99 -16.92
C THR A 88 8.05 -15.25 -16.04
N VAL A 89 7.70 -14.04 -16.44
CA VAL A 89 6.69 -13.19 -15.77
C VAL A 89 5.44 -13.16 -16.65
N GLY A 90 4.38 -13.82 -16.21
CA GLY A 90 3.20 -14.01 -17.07
C GLY A 90 3.56 -14.73 -18.36
N ASP A 91 3.39 -14.07 -19.49
CA ASP A 91 3.74 -14.55 -20.82
C ASP A 91 5.00 -13.86 -21.39
N ILE A 92 5.79 -13.19 -20.56
CA ILE A 92 7.06 -12.54 -20.94
C ILE A 92 8.22 -13.37 -20.39
N ALA A 93 9.12 -13.82 -21.26
CA ALA A 93 10.41 -14.40 -20.89
C ALA A 93 11.48 -13.32 -20.85
N ILE A 94 12.26 -13.30 -19.78
CA ILE A 94 13.35 -12.33 -19.57
C ILE A 94 14.68 -13.07 -19.55
N LEU A 95 15.49 -12.81 -20.58
CA LEU A 95 16.80 -13.41 -20.78
C LEU A 95 17.92 -12.54 -20.19
N GLU A 96 18.97 -13.19 -19.76
CA GLU A 96 20.26 -12.59 -19.48
C GLU A 96 21.28 -13.12 -20.50
N ILE A 97 21.80 -12.24 -21.36
CA ILE A 97 22.67 -12.58 -22.48
C ILE A 97 23.97 -11.79 -22.36
N ASP A 98 25.07 -12.48 -22.22
CA ASP A 98 26.40 -11.87 -22.10
C ASP A 98 26.86 -11.25 -23.42
N GLU A 99 27.77 -10.28 -23.37
CA GLU A 99 28.18 -9.49 -24.55
C GLU A 99 28.73 -10.34 -25.69
N ASP A 100 29.52 -11.35 -25.36
CA ASP A 100 30.18 -12.22 -26.32
C ASP A 100 29.23 -12.99 -27.23
N ILE A 101 28.01 -13.25 -26.76
CA ILE A 101 26.98 -14.01 -27.50
C ILE A 101 25.79 -13.14 -27.97
N ARG A 102 25.89 -11.80 -27.83
CA ARG A 102 24.83 -10.87 -28.27
C ARG A 102 24.50 -10.94 -29.77
N LYS A 103 25.48 -11.34 -30.61
CA LYS A 103 25.22 -11.56 -32.03
C LYS A 103 24.15 -12.60 -32.31
N HIS A 104 23.89 -13.51 -31.35
CA HIS A 104 22.89 -14.57 -31.43
C HIS A 104 21.56 -14.23 -30.68
N GLU A 105 21.45 -13.05 -30.06
CA GLU A 105 20.31 -12.73 -29.20
C GLU A 105 18.94 -12.91 -29.88
N LYS A 106 18.81 -12.53 -31.15
CA LYS A 106 17.58 -12.69 -31.92
C LYS A 106 17.24 -14.16 -32.15
N PHE A 107 18.24 -14.96 -32.58
CA PHE A 107 18.08 -16.41 -32.80
C PHE A 107 17.67 -17.13 -31.50
N ILE A 108 18.33 -16.80 -30.38
CA ILE A 108 18.00 -17.35 -29.05
C ILE A 108 16.56 -17.03 -28.66
N ALA A 109 16.14 -15.77 -28.85
CA ALA A 109 14.80 -15.33 -28.53
C ALA A 109 13.70 -15.98 -29.38
N GLU A 110 13.90 -16.06 -30.71
CA GLU A 110 12.98 -16.72 -31.64
C GLU A 110 12.86 -18.22 -31.35
N THR A 111 13.99 -18.86 -31.01
CA THR A 111 13.99 -20.27 -30.61
C THR A 111 13.20 -20.49 -29.32
N LEU A 112 13.36 -19.59 -28.34
CA LEU A 112 12.60 -19.64 -27.09
C LEU A 112 11.10 -19.51 -27.32
N LEU A 113 10.65 -18.55 -28.12
CA LEU A 113 9.25 -18.38 -28.51
C LEU A 113 8.69 -19.66 -29.17
N LYS A 114 9.43 -20.22 -30.11
CA LYS A 114 8.99 -21.41 -30.86
C LYS A 114 8.82 -22.64 -29.96
N THR A 115 9.67 -22.76 -28.94
CA THR A 115 9.69 -23.95 -28.07
C THR A 115 8.85 -23.80 -26.80
N ASN A 116 8.38 -22.59 -26.44
CA ASN A 116 7.63 -22.31 -25.22
C ASN A 116 6.28 -21.65 -25.55
N LYS A 117 5.24 -22.46 -25.70
CA LYS A 117 3.89 -22.03 -26.11
C LYS A 117 3.21 -21.02 -25.18
N ASN A 118 3.69 -20.89 -23.93
CA ASN A 118 3.16 -19.95 -22.93
C ASN A 118 3.91 -18.60 -22.94
N VAL A 119 4.89 -18.41 -23.81
CA VAL A 119 5.68 -17.18 -23.94
C VAL A 119 5.25 -16.47 -25.22
N ASN A 120 4.80 -15.24 -25.11
CA ASN A 120 4.41 -14.41 -26.24
C ASN A 120 5.43 -13.28 -26.52
N THR A 121 6.26 -12.95 -25.54
CA THR A 121 7.26 -11.88 -25.64
C THR A 121 8.58 -12.35 -25.05
N VAL A 122 9.68 -12.05 -25.72
CA VAL A 122 11.03 -12.26 -25.19
C VAL A 122 11.75 -10.94 -25.09
N LEU A 123 12.19 -10.63 -23.88
CA LEU A 123 12.98 -9.45 -23.52
C LEU A 123 14.35 -9.87 -23.02
N ARG A 124 15.31 -8.96 -23.12
CA ARG A 124 16.63 -9.08 -22.49
C ARG A 124 16.85 -7.95 -21.48
N LYS A 125 17.44 -8.28 -20.36
CA LYS A 125 17.91 -7.28 -19.39
C LYS A 125 18.93 -6.34 -20.06
N HIS A 126 18.75 -5.03 -19.88
CA HIS A 126 19.67 -4.01 -20.37
C HIS A 126 20.22 -3.19 -19.21
N GLY A 127 21.51 -3.32 -18.92
CA GLY A 127 22.13 -2.74 -17.73
C GLY A 127 21.78 -3.47 -16.44
N SER A 128 22.18 -2.90 -15.30
CA SER A 128 21.83 -3.37 -13.95
C SER A 128 20.56 -2.70 -13.45
N HIS A 129 19.99 -3.25 -12.37
CA HIS A 129 18.98 -2.54 -11.60
C HIS A 129 19.53 -1.22 -11.08
N GLY A 130 18.85 -0.11 -11.34
CA GLY A 130 19.33 1.22 -11.00
C GLY A 130 18.23 2.15 -10.48
N GLY A 131 18.66 3.29 -9.96
CA GLY A 131 17.78 4.33 -9.42
C GLY A 131 17.10 3.94 -8.12
N THR A 132 16.38 4.90 -7.55
CA THR A 132 15.63 4.75 -6.28
C THR A 132 14.59 3.63 -6.35
N PHE A 133 13.97 3.42 -7.51
CA PHE A 133 12.90 2.41 -7.69
C PHE A 133 13.43 1.02 -8.06
N ARG A 134 14.75 0.85 -8.21
CA ARG A 134 15.40 -0.42 -8.58
C ARG A 134 14.79 -1.08 -9.82
N THR A 135 14.36 -0.28 -10.79
CA THR A 135 13.87 -0.76 -12.07
C THR A 135 15.01 -1.15 -12.99
N GLN A 136 14.74 -1.95 -14.00
CA GLN A 136 15.72 -2.39 -14.98
C GLN A 136 15.17 -2.25 -16.38
N LYS A 137 15.92 -1.58 -17.27
CA LYS A 137 15.53 -1.44 -18.67
C LYS A 137 15.52 -2.79 -19.37
N MET A 138 14.57 -2.99 -20.27
CA MET A 138 14.38 -4.21 -21.03
C MET A 138 14.50 -3.93 -22.52
N LYS A 139 15.37 -4.69 -23.20
CA LYS A 139 15.45 -4.67 -24.67
C LYS A 139 14.48 -5.72 -25.22
N TYR A 140 13.62 -5.32 -26.14
CA TYR A 140 12.76 -6.24 -26.89
C TYR A 140 13.60 -7.05 -27.87
N LEU A 141 13.36 -8.36 -27.96
CA LEU A 141 14.06 -9.27 -28.85
C LEU A 141 13.13 -9.97 -29.85
N ALA A 142 12.01 -10.53 -29.40
CA ALA A 142 11.11 -11.28 -30.27
C ALA A 142 9.66 -11.38 -29.67
N GLY A 143 8.69 -11.67 -30.54
CA GLY A 143 7.28 -11.88 -30.18
C GLY A 143 6.45 -10.60 -30.21
N GLU A 144 5.47 -10.48 -29.32
CA GLU A 144 4.65 -9.28 -29.16
C GLU A 144 5.49 -8.14 -28.54
N LYS A 145 5.35 -6.93 -29.07
CA LYS A 145 6.09 -5.76 -28.56
C LYS A 145 5.39 -5.16 -27.34
N LYS A 146 5.52 -5.83 -26.19
CA LYS A 146 4.94 -5.40 -24.90
C LYS A 146 5.88 -5.61 -23.74
N LYS A 147 5.65 -4.91 -22.63
CA LYS A 147 6.36 -5.05 -21.35
C LYS A 147 5.38 -5.26 -20.20
N GLU A 148 4.08 -5.05 -20.43
CA GLU A 148 3.02 -5.30 -19.49
C GLU A 148 2.48 -6.73 -19.63
N THR A 149 2.23 -7.39 -18.50
CA THR A 149 1.69 -8.75 -18.46
C THR A 149 0.89 -9.00 -17.18
N ILE A 150 0.20 -10.14 -17.14
CA ILE A 150 -0.48 -10.65 -15.94
C ILE A 150 0.20 -11.95 -15.51
N HIS A 151 0.92 -11.89 -14.39
CA HIS A 151 1.52 -13.05 -13.75
C HIS A 151 0.53 -13.74 -12.81
N LYS A 152 0.53 -15.09 -12.80
CA LYS A 152 -0.31 -15.90 -11.92
C LYS A 152 0.56 -16.68 -10.96
N GLU A 153 0.31 -16.51 -9.66
CA GLU A 153 0.95 -17.28 -8.60
C GLU A 153 0.04 -17.37 -7.36
N ASN A 154 0.22 -18.37 -6.52
CA ASN A 154 -0.43 -18.45 -5.21
C ASN A 154 -1.92 -17.99 -5.21
N ASN A 155 -2.71 -18.45 -6.17
CA ASN A 155 -4.15 -18.15 -6.36
C ASN A 155 -4.46 -16.66 -6.67
N VAL A 156 -3.48 -15.88 -7.11
CA VAL A 156 -3.68 -14.46 -7.48
C VAL A 156 -3.24 -14.17 -8.90
N LYS A 157 -3.73 -13.06 -9.43
CA LYS A 157 -3.31 -12.45 -10.69
C LYS A 157 -2.62 -11.13 -10.38
N LEU A 158 -1.41 -10.93 -10.91
CA LEU A 158 -0.60 -9.75 -10.71
C LEU A 158 -0.30 -9.09 -12.06
N LYS A 159 -0.93 -7.96 -12.33
CA LYS A 159 -0.65 -7.12 -13.49
C LYS A 159 0.57 -6.25 -13.18
N LEU A 160 1.52 -6.18 -14.10
CA LEU A 160 2.71 -5.34 -13.97
C LEU A 160 3.38 -5.07 -15.31
N ASP A 161 4.14 -3.99 -15.40
CA ASP A 161 5.12 -3.74 -16.43
C ASP A 161 6.50 -4.10 -15.89
N VAL A 162 7.20 -5.03 -16.54
CA VAL A 162 8.49 -5.59 -16.08
C VAL A 162 9.66 -4.60 -16.12
N GLU A 163 9.48 -3.45 -16.77
CA GLU A 163 10.48 -2.38 -16.80
C GLU A 163 10.19 -1.27 -15.78
N LYS A 164 8.90 -1.02 -15.47
CA LYS A 164 8.46 0.06 -14.58
C LYS A 164 8.48 -0.32 -13.10
N VAL A 165 8.31 -1.60 -12.79
CA VAL A 165 8.24 -2.07 -11.41
C VAL A 165 9.23 -3.21 -11.15
N TYR A 166 9.78 -3.23 -9.92
CA TYR A 166 10.57 -4.38 -9.49
C TYR A 166 9.63 -5.55 -9.14
N PHE A 167 9.85 -6.69 -9.78
CA PHE A 167 9.13 -7.93 -9.47
C PHE A 167 10.05 -9.14 -9.62
N SER A 168 9.96 -10.10 -8.69
CA SER A 168 10.73 -11.35 -8.73
C SER A 168 9.81 -12.56 -8.60
N VAL A 169 9.72 -13.36 -9.67
CA VAL A 169 8.99 -14.63 -9.67
C VAL A 169 9.60 -15.64 -8.69
N ARG A 170 10.91 -15.54 -8.43
CA ARG A 170 11.65 -16.46 -7.53
C ARG A 170 11.21 -16.33 -6.08
N LEU A 171 10.51 -15.24 -5.71
CA LEU A 171 9.93 -15.05 -4.38
C LEU A 171 8.53 -15.64 -4.20
N SER A 172 7.97 -16.29 -5.21
CA SER A 172 6.64 -16.91 -5.12
C SER A 172 6.54 -17.94 -3.97
N THR A 173 7.57 -18.79 -3.82
CA THR A 173 7.64 -19.76 -2.72
C THR A 173 7.74 -19.06 -1.35
N GLU A 174 8.50 -17.97 -1.27
CA GLU A 174 8.63 -17.19 -0.04
C GLU A 174 7.33 -16.49 0.33
N ARG A 175 6.62 -15.90 -0.63
CA ARG A 175 5.28 -15.34 -0.41
C ARG A 175 4.31 -16.39 0.11
N LYS A 176 4.38 -17.63 -0.41
CA LYS A 176 3.61 -18.76 0.10
C LYS A 176 4.01 -19.15 1.52
N ARG A 177 5.32 -19.18 1.83
CA ARG A 177 5.83 -19.46 3.18
C ARG A 177 5.29 -18.46 4.20
N ILE A 178 5.39 -17.16 3.89
CA ILE A 178 4.87 -16.10 4.76
C ILE A 178 3.35 -16.25 4.97
N SER A 179 2.59 -16.56 3.90
CA SER A 179 1.14 -16.79 4.03
C SER A 179 0.82 -17.90 5.04
N GLY A 180 1.63 -18.98 5.07
CA GLY A 180 1.46 -20.07 6.04
C GLY A 180 1.79 -19.69 7.50
N LEU A 181 2.46 -18.56 7.74
CA LEU A 181 2.81 -18.07 9.07
C LEU A 181 1.83 -17.03 9.62
N VAL A 182 0.96 -16.48 8.78
CA VAL A 182 -0.02 -15.46 9.17
C VAL A 182 -1.11 -16.11 10.00
N LYS A 183 -1.39 -15.54 11.16
CA LYS A 183 -2.49 -15.95 12.04
C LYS A 183 -3.77 -15.22 11.67
N GLU A 184 -4.89 -15.76 12.12
CA GLU A 184 -6.19 -15.14 11.93
C GLU A 184 -6.23 -13.75 12.59
N ARG A 185 -6.82 -12.77 11.89
CA ARG A 185 -7.01 -11.38 12.31
C ARG A 185 -5.72 -10.58 12.58
N GLU A 186 -4.56 -11.01 12.07
CA GLU A 186 -3.34 -10.18 12.13
C GLU A 186 -3.50 -8.91 11.29
N ASP A 187 -2.97 -7.79 11.80
CA ASP A 187 -2.68 -6.59 11.03
C ASP A 187 -1.26 -6.66 10.52
N ILE A 188 -1.10 -6.48 9.20
CA ILE A 188 0.17 -6.69 8.52
C ILE A 188 0.63 -5.41 7.85
N LEU A 189 1.91 -5.05 8.03
CA LEU A 189 2.57 -4.00 7.29
C LEU A 189 3.58 -4.62 6.30
N VAL A 190 3.47 -4.26 5.04
CA VAL A 190 4.44 -4.61 3.99
C VAL A 190 5.13 -3.33 3.55
N MET A 191 6.34 -3.13 4.02
CA MET A 191 7.22 -2.06 3.55
C MET A 191 7.74 -2.42 2.16
N PHE A 192 7.86 -1.45 1.26
CA PHE A 192 8.35 -1.66 -0.13
C PHE A 192 7.49 -2.66 -0.91
N SER A 193 6.18 -2.38 -0.99
CA SER A 193 5.21 -3.35 -1.49
C SER A 193 5.27 -3.59 -3.02
N GLY A 194 5.97 -2.76 -3.79
CA GLY A 194 6.04 -2.89 -5.25
C GLY A 194 4.65 -2.82 -5.90
N CYS A 195 4.39 -3.67 -6.88
CA CYS A 195 3.04 -3.86 -7.43
C CYS A 195 2.12 -4.71 -6.52
N ALA A 196 2.37 -4.68 -5.22
CA ALA A 196 1.64 -5.35 -4.15
C ALA A 196 1.61 -6.90 -4.17
N PRO A 197 2.68 -7.63 -4.60
CA PRO A 197 2.61 -9.08 -4.63
C PRO A 197 2.43 -9.71 -3.24
N TYR A 198 3.13 -9.23 -2.20
CA TYR A 198 2.90 -9.69 -0.82
C TYR A 198 1.50 -9.32 -0.31
N PRO A 199 1.06 -8.05 -0.36
CA PRO A 199 -0.27 -7.70 0.11
C PRO A 199 -1.38 -8.52 -0.53
N VAL A 200 -1.36 -8.68 -1.87
CA VAL A 200 -2.38 -9.41 -2.61
C VAL A 200 -2.36 -10.91 -2.30
N VAL A 201 -1.17 -11.53 -2.24
CA VAL A 201 -1.04 -12.96 -1.90
C VAL A 201 -1.50 -13.23 -0.47
N LEU A 202 -1.12 -12.39 0.49
CA LEU A 202 -1.51 -12.55 1.90
C LEU A 202 -3.02 -12.36 2.08
N SER A 203 -3.61 -11.33 1.48
CA SER A 203 -5.05 -11.11 1.54
C SER A 203 -5.84 -12.29 0.97
N LYS A 204 -5.42 -12.81 -0.19
CA LYS A 204 -6.14 -13.91 -0.87
C LYS A 204 -6.05 -15.25 -0.15
N ASN A 205 -4.95 -15.51 0.55
CA ASN A 205 -4.64 -16.84 1.08
C ASN A 205 -4.65 -16.93 2.62
N THR A 206 -5.01 -15.84 3.31
CA THR A 206 -5.04 -15.83 4.78
C THR A 206 -6.31 -15.15 5.30
N LYS A 207 -6.51 -15.19 6.62
CA LYS A 207 -7.57 -14.47 7.31
C LYS A 207 -7.01 -13.22 8.03
N ALA A 208 -6.02 -12.56 7.44
CA ALA A 208 -5.52 -11.30 7.96
C ALA A 208 -6.64 -10.26 8.04
N ARG A 209 -6.65 -9.44 9.10
CA ARG A 209 -7.67 -8.41 9.30
C ARG A 209 -7.47 -7.27 8.31
N GLN A 210 -6.30 -6.67 8.30
CA GLN A 210 -5.94 -5.59 7.39
C GLN A 210 -4.48 -5.71 6.98
N ILE A 211 -4.19 -5.37 5.73
CA ILE A 211 -2.84 -5.42 5.17
C ILE A 211 -2.52 -4.05 4.58
N TYR A 212 -1.44 -3.45 5.05
CA TYR A 212 -0.97 -2.15 4.58
C TYR A 212 0.29 -2.35 3.76
N GLY A 213 0.33 -1.74 2.58
CA GLY A 213 1.50 -1.72 1.71
C GLY A 213 2.00 -0.30 1.52
N ILE A 214 3.31 -0.07 1.67
CA ILE A 214 3.94 1.21 1.37
C ILE A 214 4.83 1.02 0.14
N GLU A 215 4.68 1.90 -0.85
CA GLU A 215 5.48 1.87 -2.08
C GLU A 215 5.84 3.28 -2.52
N LEU A 216 7.13 3.50 -2.72
CA LEU A 216 7.66 4.80 -3.16
C LEU A 216 7.47 5.03 -4.66
N ASN A 217 7.58 3.96 -5.48
CA ASN A 217 7.41 4.03 -6.92
C ASN A 217 5.92 4.23 -7.28
N PRO A 218 5.52 5.37 -7.89
CA PRO A 218 4.13 5.61 -8.25
C PRO A 218 3.57 4.62 -9.28
N ASP A 219 4.39 4.11 -10.22
CA ASP A 219 3.99 3.03 -11.12
C ASP A 219 3.73 1.74 -10.33
N GLY A 220 4.60 1.40 -9.36
CA GLY A 220 4.42 0.25 -8.47
C GLY A 220 3.11 0.33 -7.68
N HIS A 221 2.85 1.49 -7.08
CA HIS A 221 1.61 1.75 -6.35
C HIS A 221 0.37 1.63 -7.26
N SER A 222 0.40 2.25 -8.44
CA SER A 222 -0.71 2.18 -9.41
C SER A 222 -1.02 0.75 -9.84
N TYR A 223 0.00 -0.06 -10.15
CA TYR A 223 -0.20 -1.50 -10.41
C TYR A 223 -0.71 -2.24 -9.17
N GLY A 224 -0.27 -1.87 -7.98
CA GLY A 224 -0.77 -2.42 -6.73
C GLY A 224 -2.28 -2.21 -6.57
N GLU A 225 -2.77 -0.99 -6.79
CA GLU A 225 -4.21 -0.68 -6.75
C GLU A 225 -5.01 -1.47 -7.81
N GLN A 226 -4.45 -1.60 -9.05
CA GLN A 226 -5.06 -2.43 -10.09
C GLN A 226 -5.12 -3.91 -9.65
N ASN A 227 -4.08 -4.41 -8.97
CA ASN A 227 -4.01 -5.79 -8.52
C ASN A 227 -4.98 -6.09 -7.37
N ILE A 228 -5.23 -5.15 -6.47
CA ILE A 228 -6.28 -5.25 -5.46
C ILE A 228 -7.65 -5.44 -6.14
N LYS A 229 -7.98 -4.58 -7.10
CA LYS A 229 -9.24 -4.66 -7.86
C LYS A 229 -9.35 -5.95 -8.66
N LEU A 230 -8.27 -6.36 -9.35
CA LEU A 230 -8.22 -7.57 -10.18
C LEU A 230 -8.47 -8.86 -9.38
N ASN A 231 -8.14 -8.87 -8.10
CA ASN A 231 -8.31 -10.02 -7.20
C ASN A 231 -9.52 -9.88 -6.26
N HIS A 232 -10.30 -8.80 -6.37
CA HIS A 232 -11.50 -8.51 -5.55
C HIS A 232 -11.20 -8.52 -4.05
N LEU A 233 -10.20 -7.71 -3.63
CA LEU A 233 -9.76 -7.63 -2.24
C LEU A 233 -10.24 -6.33 -1.61
N ASP A 234 -10.69 -6.40 -0.35
CA ASP A 234 -11.27 -5.29 0.41
C ASP A 234 -10.46 -4.90 1.66
N ASN A 235 -9.55 -5.77 2.10
CA ASN A 235 -8.74 -5.58 3.31
C ASN A 235 -7.29 -5.16 3.04
N VAL A 236 -6.97 -4.67 1.83
CA VAL A 236 -5.63 -4.20 1.45
C VAL A 236 -5.64 -2.69 1.21
N PHE A 237 -4.73 -1.98 1.87
CA PHE A 237 -4.59 -0.52 1.81
C PHE A 237 -3.17 -0.17 1.36
N LEU A 238 -3.04 0.59 0.27
CA LEU A 238 -1.74 1.00 -0.25
C LEU A 238 -1.49 2.49 -0.02
N ILE A 239 -0.24 2.82 0.28
CA ILE A 239 0.24 4.19 0.48
C ILE A 239 1.40 4.43 -0.48
N ASN A 240 1.29 5.49 -1.31
CA ASN A 240 2.39 5.90 -2.18
C ASN A 240 3.22 6.97 -1.49
N ASP A 241 4.23 6.54 -0.75
CA ASP A 241 5.17 7.44 -0.07
C ASP A 241 6.45 6.69 0.34
N ASP A 242 7.42 7.45 0.85
CA ASP A 242 8.60 6.90 1.52
C ASP A 242 8.22 6.23 2.85
N VAL A 243 8.83 5.06 3.14
CA VAL A 243 8.55 4.30 4.37
C VAL A 243 8.78 5.14 5.63
N ASN A 244 9.87 5.93 5.67
CA ASN A 244 10.19 6.76 6.83
C ASN A 244 9.21 7.92 7.04
N LYS A 245 8.44 8.30 6.01
CA LYS A 245 7.35 9.28 6.10
C LYS A 245 6.01 8.61 6.38
N ALA A 246 5.71 7.51 5.70
CA ALA A 246 4.43 6.83 5.80
C ALA A 246 4.26 6.09 7.14
N VAL A 247 5.31 5.42 7.64
CA VAL A 247 5.22 4.67 8.90
C VAL A 247 4.87 5.57 10.09
N PRO A 248 5.48 6.76 10.27
CA PRO A 248 5.02 7.71 11.30
C PRO A 248 3.54 8.05 11.23
N LEU A 249 2.92 8.07 10.05
CA LEU A 249 1.48 8.35 9.91
C LEU A 249 0.59 7.31 10.61
N PHE A 250 1.07 6.12 10.87
CA PHE A 250 0.32 5.11 11.62
C PHE A 250 0.33 5.33 13.13
N TYR A 251 1.35 5.99 13.68
CA TYR A 251 1.49 6.17 15.13
C TYR A 251 1.79 7.61 15.58
N GLN A 252 2.21 8.50 14.65
CA GLN A 252 2.49 9.92 14.94
C GLN A 252 1.48 10.84 14.25
N LYS A 253 0.21 10.42 14.15
CA LYS A 253 -0.80 11.34 13.66
C LYS A 253 -0.84 12.54 14.58
N ILE A 254 -0.60 13.71 14.00
CA ILE A 254 -0.67 14.96 14.72
C ILE A 254 -2.16 15.27 14.92
N ILE A 255 -2.76 14.61 15.90
CA ILE A 255 -4.14 14.84 16.30
C ILE A 255 -4.13 15.66 17.58
N GLY A 256 -4.90 16.72 17.57
CA GLY A 256 -5.11 17.60 18.70
C GLY A 256 -6.58 17.63 19.12
N LEU A 257 -6.90 18.68 19.86
CA LEU A 257 -8.27 18.93 20.34
C LEU A 257 -8.69 20.34 19.99
N LYS A 258 -9.98 20.53 19.71
CA LYS A 258 -10.62 21.87 19.64
C LYS A 258 -11.12 22.24 21.02
N CYS A 259 -10.99 23.50 21.41
CA CYS A 259 -11.60 23.97 22.63
C CYS A 259 -11.93 25.46 22.56
N ALA A 260 -12.97 25.84 23.29
CA ALA A 260 -13.26 27.24 23.54
C ALA A 260 -12.20 27.86 24.47
N ASN A 261 -12.00 29.15 24.35
CA ASN A 261 -11.09 29.94 25.19
C ASN A 261 -11.68 30.18 26.60
N ILE A 262 -12.21 29.13 27.22
CA ILE A 262 -12.75 29.16 28.58
C ILE A 262 -11.98 28.20 29.48
N LYS A 263 -11.80 28.58 30.75
CA LYS A 263 -10.95 27.86 31.71
C LYS A 263 -11.40 26.41 31.91
N GLU A 264 -12.70 26.19 32.02
CA GLU A 264 -13.35 24.90 32.28
C GLU A 264 -13.10 23.87 31.18
N GLN A 265 -12.91 24.32 29.94
CA GLN A 265 -12.50 23.46 28.81
C GLN A 265 -10.99 23.33 28.70
N LEU A 266 -10.26 24.43 28.83
CA LEU A 266 -8.80 24.47 28.61
C LEU A 266 -8.05 23.62 29.62
N GLU A 267 -8.37 23.70 30.92
CA GLU A 267 -7.62 22.95 31.95
C GLU A 267 -7.64 21.43 31.74
N PRO A 268 -8.79 20.77 31.53
CA PRO A 268 -8.80 19.33 31.26
C PRO A 268 -8.10 18.94 29.95
N ILE A 269 -8.21 19.77 28.91
CA ILE A 269 -7.62 19.55 27.59
C ILE A 269 -6.09 19.68 27.65
N LEU A 270 -5.57 20.67 28.34
CA LEU A 270 -4.13 20.88 28.49
C LEU A 270 -3.43 19.85 29.37
N LYS A 271 -4.19 19.04 30.13
CA LYS A 271 -3.65 17.84 30.80
C LYS A 271 -3.40 16.68 29.84
N GLN A 272 -3.89 16.75 28.60
CA GLN A 272 -3.56 15.78 27.57
C GLN A 272 -2.25 16.18 26.89
N GLU A 273 -1.47 15.19 26.45
CA GLU A 273 -0.27 15.44 25.62
C GLU A 273 -0.70 15.85 24.21
N LEU A 274 -0.69 17.15 23.94
CA LEU A 274 -1.14 17.73 22.69
C LEU A 274 0.02 18.24 21.84
N SER A 275 0.00 17.91 20.56
CA SER A 275 0.86 18.52 19.55
C SER A 275 0.16 19.69 18.83
N ILE A 276 -1.16 19.65 18.75
CA ILE A 276 -2.02 20.67 18.12
C ILE A 276 -3.16 21.03 19.09
N LEU A 277 -3.50 22.30 19.13
CA LEU A 277 -4.68 22.84 19.77
C LEU A 277 -5.37 23.80 18.79
N GLU A 278 -6.66 23.59 18.53
CA GLU A 278 -7.46 24.56 17.81
C GLU A 278 -8.34 25.33 18.79
N LEU A 279 -8.16 26.63 18.82
CA LEU A 279 -8.93 27.53 19.66
C LEU A 279 -10.20 27.97 18.91
N HIS A 280 -11.33 27.59 19.44
CA HIS A 280 -12.61 28.17 19.08
C HIS A 280 -12.69 29.58 19.69
N THR A 281 -12.96 30.56 18.86
CA THR A 281 -13.05 31.97 19.28
C THR A 281 -14.50 32.45 19.26
N PHE A 282 -14.73 33.58 19.95
CA PHE A 282 -15.98 34.30 20.00
C PHE A 282 -15.82 35.71 19.44
N GLU A 283 -16.90 36.35 19.04
CA GLU A 283 -16.88 37.73 18.60
C GLU A 283 -16.22 38.66 19.62
N SER A 284 -16.46 38.40 20.92
CA SER A 284 -15.89 39.13 22.03
C SER A 284 -14.33 39.10 22.06
N ASP A 285 -13.71 38.05 21.57
CA ASP A 285 -12.25 37.94 21.49
C ASP A 285 -11.63 39.00 20.54
N PHE A 286 -12.44 39.57 19.64
CA PHE A 286 -12.04 40.53 18.61
C PHE A 286 -12.69 41.90 18.78
N LYS A 287 -13.57 42.13 19.78
CA LYS A 287 -14.31 43.40 19.92
C LYS A 287 -13.44 44.59 20.28
N LYS A 288 -12.41 44.41 21.13
CA LYS A 288 -11.47 45.51 21.50
C LYS A 288 -10.16 45.36 20.75
N ASP A 289 -9.23 44.73 21.38
CA ASP A 289 -8.01 44.24 20.78
C ASP A 289 -7.88 42.75 21.12
N TYR A 290 -7.26 41.98 20.29
CA TYR A 290 -7.06 40.53 20.54
C TYR A 290 -5.83 40.26 21.43
N THR A 291 -5.44 41.20 22.27
CA THR A 291 -4.22 41.11 23.11
C THR A 291 -4.27 39.94 24.06
N PHE A 292 -5.42 39.66 24.65
CA PHE A 292 -5.58 38.53 25.55
C PHE A 292 -5.42 37.20 24.80
N LEU A 293 -6.07 37.04 23.65
CA LEU A 293 -5.96 35.85 22.78
C LEU A 293 -4.51 35.69 22.30
N LYS A 294 -3.86 36.78 21.88
CA LYS A 294 -2.46 36.81 21.48
C LYS A 294 -1.51 36.35 22.59
N LYS A 295 -1.74 36.76 23.83
CA LYS A 295 -0.97 36.31 24.98
C LYS A 295 -1.10 34.83 25.21
N LYS A 296 -2.32 34.29 25.20
CA LYS A 296 -2.57 32.87 25.38
C LYS A 296 -1.95 32.01 24.26
N ILE A 297 -2.08 32.42 23.02
CA ILE A 297 -1.48 31.69 21.89
C ILE A 297 0.06 31.64 22.08
N LYS A 298 0.70 32.74 22.48
CA LYS A 298 2.13 32.73 22.77
C LYS A 298 2.51 31.76 23.90
N GLU A 299 1.69 31.67 24.94
CA GLU A 299 1.90 30.70 26.05
C GLU A 299 1.86 29.25 25.56
N PHE A 300 0.89 28.90 24.70
CA PHE A 300 0.81 27.55 24.12
C PHE A 300 1.96 27.24 23.18
N LYS A 301 2.35 28.20 22.32
CA LYS A 301 3.52 28.03 21.44
C LYS A 301 4.81 27.81 22.25
N LYS A 302 4.99 28.49 23.38
CA LYS A 302 6.14 28.26 24.30
C LYS A 302 6.15 26.83 24.89
N LYS A 303 5.00 26.20 25.03
CA LYS A 303 4.88 24.79 25.45
C LYS A 303 5.05 23.78 24.31
N GLY A 304 5.42 24.24 23.10
CA GLY A 304 5.60 23.39 21.93
C GLY A 304 4.30 22.98 21.22
N ILE A 305 3.15 23.56 21.61
CA ILE A 305 1.84 23.25 21.03
C ILE A 305 1.66 24.13 19.78
N LYS A 306 1.36 23.51 18.63
CA LYS A 306 0.94 24.22 17.41
C LYS A 306 -0.50 24.68 17.59
N VAL A 307 -0.76 25.98 17.38
CA VAL A 307 -2.07 26.58 17.61
C VAL A 307 -2.74 26.91 16.27
N TRP A 308 -3.95 26.44 16.09
CA TRP A 308 -4.92 26.90 15.09
C TRP A 308 -5.95 27.80 15.77
N VAL A 309 -6.51 28.72 15.03
CA VAL A 309 -7.65 29.54 15.49
C VAL A 309 -8.81 29.29 14.55
N HIS A 310 -9.93 28.86 15.13
CA HIS A 310 -11.18 28.73 14.40
C HIS A 310 -11.95 30.03 14.46
N GLN A 311 -12.57 30.41 13.35
CA GLN A 311 -13.43 31.62 13.30
C GLN A 311 -14.51 31.60 14.39
N PRO A 312 -14.95 32.77 14.88
CA PRO A 312 -16.09 32.86 15.78
C PRO A 312 -17.34 32.20 15.18
N LEU A 313 -18.08 31.45 16.01
CA LEU A 313 -19.34 30.83 15.61
C LEU A 313 -20.56 31.60 16.07
N ASP A 314 -20.40 32.59 16.95
CA ASP A 314 -21.44 33.49 17.45
C ASP A 314 -21.66 34.73 16.57
N VAL A 315 -20.88 34.85 15.49
CA VAL A 315 -21.02 35.89 14.46
C VAL A 315 -20.73 35.33 13.09
N GLU A 316 -21.47 35.77 12.08
CA GLU A 316 -21.22 35.36 10.70
C GLU A 316 -20.11 36.19 10.04
N ILE A 317 -19.13 35.53 9.48
CA ILE A 317 -18.01 36.15 8.78
C ILE A 317 -18.20 36.13 7.27
N ASP A 318 -18.87 35.16 6.71
CA ASP A 318 -19.24 34.94 5.30
C ASP A 318 -18.26 35.53 4.26
N VAL A 319 -17.05 34.96 4.21
CA VAL A 319 -16.04 35.40 3.24
C VAL A 319 -16.42 35.09 1.80
N ALA A 320 -17.38 34.17 1.58
CA ALA A 320 -17.88 33.86 0.26
C ALA A 320 -18.66 35.05 -0.37
N ARG A 321 -19.36 35.84 0.47
CA ARG A 321 -20.09 37.03 0.02
C ARG A 321 -19.29 38.31 0.12
N CYS A 322 -18.53 38.51 1.20
CA CYS A 322 -17.87 39.78 1.50
C CYS A 322 -16.34 39.79 1.34
N GLY A 323 -15.72 38.64 1.04
CA GLY A 323 -14.27 38.56 0.94
C GLY A 323 -13.60 39.02 2.24
N SER A 324 -12.58 39.88 2.13
CA SER A 324 -11.85 40.42 3.28
C SER A 324 -12.49 41.68 3.89
N SER A 325 -13.71 42.06 3.54
CA SER A 325 -14.33 43.31 4.04
C SER A 325 -14.83 43.22 5.47
N ASN A 326 -15.16 42.02 5.97
CA ASN A 326 -15.63 41.81 7.33
C ASN A 326 -14.61 42.31 8.39
N PRO A 327 -15.01 43.18 9.35
CA PRO A 327 -14.08 43.77 10.33
C PRO A 327 -13.43 42.73 11.25
N ILE A 328 -14.15 41.68 11.66
CA ILE A 328 -13.63 40.61 12.52
C ILE A 328 -12.63 39.78 11.73
N PHE A 329 -12.96 39.43 10.49
CA PHE A 329 -12.02 38.70 9.63
C PHE A 329 -10.73 39.47 9.38
N LYS A 330 -10.81 40.80 9.19
CA LYS A 330 -9.59 41.62 9.13
C LYS A 330 -8.71 41.50 10.38
N LYS A 331 -9.31 41.49 11.57
CA LYS A 331 -8.57 41.30 12.82
C LYS A 331 -7.97 39.90 12.94
N MET A 332 -8.68 38.88 12.44
CA MET A 332 -8.13 37.52 12.37
C MET A 332 -6.92 37.46 11.43
N LEU A 333 -6.95 38.12 10.27
CA LEU A 333 -5.81 38.20 9.36
C LEU A 333 -4.60 38.95 10.00
N MET A 334 -4.84 40.02 10.77
CA MET A 334 -3.79 40.68 11.54
C MET A 334 -3.19 39.76 12.61
N LEU A 335 -4.01 38.88 13.24
CA LEU A 335 -3.52 37.90 14.21
C LEU A 335 -2.60 36.87 13.54
N VAL A 336 -2.85 36.49 12.27
CA VAL A 336 -1.95 35.66 11.48
C VAL A 336 -0.63 36.34 11.23
N ASP A 337 -0.64 37.61 10.78
CA ASP A 337 0.56 38.40 10.54
C ASP A 337 1.40 38.55 11.82
N ASP A 338 0.75 38.73 12.99
CA ASP A 338 1.41 38.90 14.28
C ASP A 338 2.05 37.64 14.87
N LEU A 339 1.47 36.49 14.61
CA LEU A 339 1.80 35.25 15.33
C LEU A 339 2.18 34.07 14.44
N ASP A 340 2.09 34.21 13.14
CA ASP A 340 2.29 33.07 12.20
C ASP A 340 1.53 31.81 12.68
N ILE A 341 0.21 31.91 12.71
CA ILE A 341 -0.72 30.84 13.09
C ILE A 341 -1.61 30.47 11.91
N ASN A 342 -2.26 29.31 12.02
CA ASN A 342 -3.24 28.89 11.03
C ASN A 342 -4.66 29.28 11.48
N LEU A 343 -5.50 29.59 10.49
CA LEU A 343 -6.92 29.87 10.67
C LEU A 343 -7.77 28.79 10.01
N THR A 344 -8.80 28.31 10.69
CA THR A 344 -9.88 27.55 10.10
C THR A 344 -11.09 28.45 9.91
N ILE A 345 -11.60 28.54 8.69
CA ILE A 345 -12.76 29.40 8.37
C ILE A 345 -13.80 28.65 7.54
N HIS A 346 -15.08 28.86 7.86
CA HIS A 346 -16.17 28.48 6.98
C HIS A 346 -16.33 29.57 5.90
N PRO A 347 -16.27 29.23 4.61
CA PRO A 347 -16.50 30.21 3.55
C PRO A 347 -17.87 30.87 3.64
N SER A 348 -18.89 30.08 3.99
CA SER A 348 -20.26 30.52 4.33
C SER A 348 -20.90 29.49 5.25
N ARG A 349 -21.58 29.91 6.32
CA ARG A 349 -22.21 28.98 7.29
C ARG A 349 -23.66 28.65 6.91
N ASP A 350 -24.38 29.61 6.41
CA ASP A 350 -25.83 29.47 6.14
C ASP A 350 -26.14 29.53 4.64
N ALA A 351 -27.09 28.72 4.25
CA ALA A 351 -27.30 28.32 2.86
C ALA A 351 -28.13 29.25 1.96
N PRO A 352 -28.93 30.20 2.39
CA PRO A 352 -29.74 30.95 1.43
C PRO A 352 -29.29 32.41 1.24
N PRO A 353 -29.38 32.93 0.03
CA PRO A 353 -29.50 32.22 -1.25
C PRO A 353 -28.17 31.64 -1.76
N GLU A 354 -28.22 30.62 -2.66
CA GLU A 354 -27.01 30.06 -3.29
C GLU A 354 -26.17 31.16 -3.92
N ILE A 355 -24.86 31.15 -3.60
CA ILE A 355 -23.89 32.10 -4.15
C ILE A 355 -23.25 31.45 -5.37
N LYS A 356 -23.17 32.19 -6.49
CA LYS A 356 -22.48 31.72 -7.69
C LYS A 356 -20.99 31.50 -7.40
N ASP A 357 -20.43 30.41 -7.92
CA ASP A 357 -19.03 30.07 -7.76
C ASP A 357 -18.07 31.21 -8.14
N GLU A 358 -18.39 31.98 -9.20
CA GLU A 358 -17.57 33.11 -9.64
C GLU A 358 -17.46 34.20 -8.55
N THR A 359 -18.57 34.46 -7.84
CA THR A 359 -18.60 35.40 -6.71
C THR A 359 -17.74 34.90 -5.56
N ILE A 360 -17.89 33.63 -5.19
CA ILE A 360 -17.07 33.00 -4.15
C ILE A 360 -15.59 33.10 -4.52
N ILE A 361 -15.23 32.68 -5.72
CA ILE A 361 -13.84 32.71 -6.23
C ILE A 361 -13.28 34.15 -6.22
N LYS A 362 -14.05 35.13 -6.67
CA LYS A 362 -13.65 36.54 -6.67
C LYS A 362 -13.35 37.03 -5.25
N ASN A 363 -14.26 36.76 -4.33
CA ASN A 363 -14.16 37.23 -2.94
C ASN A 363 -13.02 36.53 -2.19
N MET A 364 -12.85 35.23 -2.36
CA MET A 364 -11.75 34.47 -1.75
C MET A 364 -10.38 34.99 -2.21
N LYS A 365 -10.25 35.42 -3.47
CA LYS A 365 -8.99 36.00 -4.00
C LYS A 365 -8.58 37.31 -3.30
N THR A 366 -9.49 38.02 -2.61
CA THR A 366 -9.17 39.29 -1.94
C THR A 366 -8.16 39.14 -0.78
N PHE A 367 -8.01 37.93 -0.22
CA PHE A 367 -7.07 37.62 0.85
C PHE A 367 -6.10 36.50 0.51
N ARG A 368 -5.79 36.34 -0.79
CA ARG A 368 -4.95 35.27 -1.32
C ARG A 368 -3.53 35.23 -0.69
N LYS A 369 -2.99 36.36 -0.23
CA LYS A 369 -1.69 36.42 0.44
C LYS A 369 -1.61 35.57 1.72
N TYR A 370 -2.76 35.25 2.33
CA TYR A 370 -2.87 34.46 3.55
C TYR A 370 -3.15 32.97 3.32
N TYR A 371 -3.18 32.50 2.07
CA TYR A 371 -3.56 31.12 1.77
C TYR A 371 -2.60 30.06 2.34
N ASP A 372 -1.41 30.43 2.73
CA ASP A 372 -0.49 29.52 3.43
C ASP A 372 -0.94 29.21 4.85
N ASN A 373 -1.73 30.09 5.45
CA ASN A 373 -2.20 30.00 6.83
C ASN A 373 -3.72 29.72 6.95
N ILE A 374 -4.50 29.87 5.88
CA ILE A 374 -5.95 29.69 5.93
C ILE A 374 -6.34 28.31 5.42
N TYR A 375 -7.15 27.62 6.22
CA TYR A 375 -7.81 26.35 5.92
C TYR A 375 -9.32 26.58 5.75
N PHE A 376 -9.82 26.33 4.55
CA PHE A 376 -11.23 26.49 4.22
C PHE A 376 -11.98 25.22 4.57
N GLU A 377 -12.99 25.32 5.44
CA GLU A 377 -13.76 24.19 5.92
C GLU A 377 -14.99 23.93 5.07
N ASN A 378 -15.28 22.65 4.75
CA ASN A 378 -16.53 22.27 4.11
C ASN A 378 -17.71 22.43 5.05
N GLY A 379 -18.86 22.83 4.52
CA GLY A 379 -20.10 22.98 5.30
C GLY A 379 -20.99 21.73 5.24
N LEU A 380 -21.95 21.63 6.17
CA LEU A 380 -22.97 20.59 6.17
C LEU A 380 -24.14 20.94 5.22
N HIS A 381 -24.62 22.19 5.30
CA HIS A 381 -25.80 22.65 4.56
C HIS A 381 -25.54 23.92 3.72
N SER A 382 -24.27 24.30 3.58
CA SER A 382 -23.87 25.54 2.93
C SER A 382 -23.47 25.35 1.46
N ASN A 383 -23.14 26.46 0.79
CA ASN A 383 -22.58 26.48 -0.54
C ASN A 383 -21.20 25.79 -0.69
N PHE A 384 -20.66 25.15 0.33
CA PHE A 384 -19.34 24.53 0.36
C PHE A 384 -19.42 23.05 0.78
N ASN A 385 -20.46 22.33 0.30
CA ASN A 385 -20.70 20.92 0.64
C ASN A 385 -20.74 19.98 -0.57
N LYS A 386 -20.91 20.51 -1.81
CA LYS A 386 -20.96 19.70 -3.02
C LYS A 386 -19.54 19.46 -3.57
N LYS A 387 -19.21 18.21 -3.88
CA LYS A 387 -17.90 17.80 -4.38
C LYS A 387 -17.43 18.65 -5.57
N GLU A 388 -18.27 18.78 -6.59
CA GLU A 388 -17.94 19.48 -7.84
C GLU A 388 -17.66 20.95 -7.58
N GLN A 389 -18.45 21.59 -6.72
CA GLN A 389 -18.28 22.99 -6.33
C GLN A 389 -16.94 23.17 -5.57
N ILE A 390 -16.68 22.33 -4.57
CA ILE A 390 -15.43 22.40 -3.78
C ILE A 390 -14.21 22.28 -4.70
N LEU A 391 -14.18 21.28 -5.59
CA LEU A 391 -13.06 21.06 -6.50
C LEU A 391 -12.88 22.21 -7.49
N ASN A 392 -13.98 22.75 -8.05
CA ASN A 392 -13.98 23.93 -8.93
C ASN A 392 -13.40 25.17 -8.23
N ILE A 393 -13.81 25.43 -7.00
CA ILE A 393 -13.34 26.59 -6.21
C ILE A 393 -11.88 26.42 -5.82
N ILE A 394 -11.46 25.24 -5.35
CA ILE A 394 -10.06 24.94 -5.03
C ILE A 394 -9.17 25.26 -6.22
N GLU A 395 -9.53 24.80 -7.41
CA GLU A 395 -8.75 24.95 -8.63
C GLU A 395 -8.71 26.41 -9.10
N LYS A 396 -9.88 27.06 -9.24
CA LYS A 396 -9.99 28.42 -9.80
C LYS A 396 -9.55 29.51 -8.85
N ALA A 397 -9.77 29.36 -7.54
CA ALA A 397 -9.26 30.29 -6.54
C ALA A 397 -7.79 30.00 -6.18
N LYS A 398 -7.24 28.83 -6.57
CA LYS A 398 -5.92 28.33 -6.22
C LYS A 398 -5.74 28.22 -4.71
N ILE A 399 -6.69 27.59 -4.05
CA ILE A 399 -6.66 27.32 -2.61
C ILE A 399 -5.51 26.36 -2.32
N LYS A 400 -4.68 26.68 -1.31
CA LYS A 400 -3.54 25.88 -0.90
C LYS A 400 -3.87 24.88 0.21
N ASN A 401 -4.82 25.21 1.09
CA ASN A 401 -5.14 24.43 2.26
C ASN A 401 -6.65 24.29 2.45
N PHE A 402 -7.09 23.10 2.81
CA PHE A 402 -8.50 22.78 3.03
C PHE A 402 -8.69 22.07 4.37
N CYS A 403 -9.70 22.45 5.14
CA CYS A 403 -10.13 21.76 6.34
C CYS A 403 -11.26 20.81 6.00
N ILE A 404 -11.07 19.53 6.24
CA ILE A 404 -12.06 18.49 6.00
C ILE A 404 -12.76 18.21 7.32
N ASP A 405 -13.99 18.71 7.49
CA ASP A 405 -14.88 18.22 8.52
C ASP A 405 -15.57 16.95 8.01
N VAL A 406 -15.29 15.82 8.70
CA VAL A 406 -15.74 14.51 8.25
C VAL A 406 -17.25 14.35 8.45
N SER A 407 -17.81 14.86 9.55
CA SER A 407 -19.26 14.79 9.81
C SER A 407 -20.07 15.58 8.77
N HIS A 408 -19.55 16.69 8.29
CA HIS A 408 -20.20 17.50 7.26
C HIS A 408 -20.27 16.74 5.92
N PHE A 409 -19.27 15.94 5.58
CA PHE A 409 -19.37 15.06 4.41
C PHE A 409 -20.30 13.87 4.67
N LEU A 410 -20.24 13.24 5.84
CA LEU A 410 -21.09 12.09 6.19
C LEU A 410 -22.59 12.45 6.23
N GLY A 411 -22.92 13.71 6.48
CA GLY A 411 -24.31 14.21 6.39
C GLY A 411 -24.87 14.24 4.97
N ASN A 412 -24.01 14.17 3.94
CA ASN A 412 -24.40 14.28 2.53
C ASN A 412 -23.95 13.08 1.68
N TYR A 413 -22.97 12.29 2.14
CA TYR A 413 -22.29 11.25 1.38
C TYR A 413 -22.06 9.99 2.21
N SER A 414 -22.02 8.82 1.57
CA SER A 414 -21.59 7.58 2.20
C SER A 414 -20.09 7.61 2.56
N ASN A 415 -19.65 6.72 3.45
CA ASN A 415 -18.22 6.60 3.80
C ASN A 415 -17.30 6.41 2.58
N SER A 416 -17.71 5.61 1.60
CA SER A 416 -16.93 5.37 0.38
C SER A 416 -16.82 6.61 -0.50
N GLU A 417 -17.88 7.39 -0.63
CA GLU A 417 -17.89 8.67 -1.35
C GLU A 417 -17.04 9.70 -0.63
N CYS A 418 -17.16 9.82 0.71
CA CYS A 418 -16.30 10.69 1.54
C CYS A 418 -14.82 10.40 1.29
N ILE A 419 -14.40 9.13 1.32
CA ILE A 419 -13.02 8.72 1.05
C ILE A 419 -12.58 9.15 -0.36
N SER A 420 -13.46 8.99 -1.35
CA SER A 420 -13.18 9.41 -2.72
C SER A 420 -13.01 10.93 -2.83
N ILE A 421 -13.88 11.70 -2.19
CA ILE A 421 -13.83 13.18 -2.16
C ILE A 421 -12.54 13.65 -1.47
N ILE A 422 -12.23 13.08 -0.30
CA ILE A 422 -11.01 13.41 0.45
C ILE A 422 -9.76 13.20 -0.41
N LYS A 423 -9.66 12.06 -1.10
CA LYS A 423 -8.53 11.77 -1.99
C LYS A 423 -8.41 12.77 -3.15
N GLU A 424 -9.54 13.21 -3.71
CA GLU A 424 -9.54 14.21 -4.77
C GLU A 424 -9.11 15.60 -4.29
N ILE A 425 -9.52 15.99 -3.09
CA ILE A 425 -9.06 17.24 -2.44
C ILE A 425 -7.55 17.17 -2.17
N GLN A 426 -7.06 16.04 -1.62
CA GLN A 426 -5.65 15.84 -1.29
C GLN A 426 -4.70 15.87 -2.49
N LYS A 427 -5.19 15.59 -3.68
CA LYS A 427 -4.41 15.76 -4.94
C LYS A 427 -4.18 17.22 -5.31
N ARG A 428 -4.96 18.16 -4.76
CA ARG A 428 -5.00 19.57 -5.17
C ARG A 428 -4.48 20.54 -4.11
N CYS A 429 -4.63 20.20 -2.83
CA CYS A 429 -4.23 21.06 -1.72
C CYS A 429 -3.85 20.27 -0.47
N ASN A 430 -3.18 20.94 0.48
CA ASN A 430 -2.91 20.38 1.80
C ASN A 430 -4.20 20.25 2.59
N THR A 431 -4.30 19.20 3.42
CA THR A 431 -5.50 18.96 4.22
C THR A 431 -5.23 19.02 5.72
N TYR A 432 -6.22 19.47 6.45
CA TYR A 432 -6.37 19.44 7.88
C TYR A 432 -7.74 18.83 8.20
N PHE A 433 -7.89 18.11 9.30
CA PHE A 433 -9.12 17.35 9.55
C PHE A 433 -9.75 17.75 10.86
N HIS A 434 -11.09 17.95 10.82
CA HIS A 434 -11.96 17.87 11.97
C HIS A 434 -12.54 16.45 12.03
N LEU A 435 -12.14 15.71 13.06
CA LEU A 435 -12.48 14.29 13.23
C LEU A 435 -13.64 14.18 14.21
N ASN A 436 -14.76 13.73 13.70
CA ASN A 436 -16.04 13.62 14.38
C ASN A 436 -16.93 12.62 13.64
N ASP A 437 -18.05 12.22 14.24
CA ASP A 437 -19.05 11.36 13.64
C ASP A 437 -20.32 12.14 13.28
N TYR A 438 -21.22 11.51 12.53
CA TYR A 438 -22.53 12.02 12.14
C TYR A 438 -23.61 10.95 12.41
N ASN A 439 -24.65 11.31 13.20
CA ASN A 439 -25.78 10.43 13.52
C ASN A 439 -27.14 11.12 13.31
N GLY A 440 -27.24 11.97 12.29
CA GLY A 440 -28.36 12.88 12.06
C GLY A 440 -28.04 14.31 12.53
N THR A 441 -26.99 14.48 13.33
CA THR A 441 -26.39 15.77 13.72
C THR A 441 -24.88 15.68 13.58
N ASP A 442 -24.23 16.81 13.28
CA ASP A 442 -22.79 16.94 13.12
C ASP A 442 -22.02 16.84 14.44
N SER A 443 -20.71 16.73 14.35
CA SER A 443 -19.75 16.82 15.45
C SER A 443 -20.04 15.86 16.61
N GLN A 444 -20.42 14.62 16.29
CA GLN A 444 -20.68 13.57 17.28
C GLN A 444 -19.41 12.89 17.78
N PRO A 445 -19.44 12.31 19.01
CA PRO A 445 -18.31 11.58 19.57
C PRO A 445 -17.90 10.36 18.75
N LEU A 446 -16.59 10.10 18.73
CA LEU A 446 -16.00 8.92 18.12
C LEU A 446 -15.86 7.79 19.15
N TYR A 447 -16.34 6.59 18.79
CA TYR A 447 -16.23 5.37 19.60
C TYR A 447 -16.39 4.12 18.72
N SER A 448 -16.20 2.94 19.31
CA SER A 448 -16.45 1.69 18.59
C SER A 448 -17.95 1.58 18.25
N GLY A 449 -18.26 1.52 16.95
CA GLY A 449 -19.64 1.51 16.43
C GLY A 449 -20.16 2.87 15.98
N SER A 450 -19.29 3.89 15.86
CA SER A 450 -19.58 5.15 15.15
C SER A 450 -19.98 4.89 13.69
N ASN A 451 -20.77 5.79 13.09
CA ASN A 451 -21.17 5.70 11.68
C ASN A 451 -19.97 5.93 10.72
N ILE A 452 -18.99 6.69 11.17
CA ILE A 452 -17.74 6.87 10.45
C ILE A 452 -16.91 5.57 10.43
N GLU A 453 -16.52 5.14 9.25
CA GLU A 453 -15.53 4.05 9.09
C GLU A 453 -14.11 4.60 9.36
N ILE A 454 -13.82 4.86 10.64
CA ILE A 454 -12.60 5.56 11.04
C ILE A 454 -11.32 4.84 10.60
N GLU A 455 -11.34 3.51 10.51
CA GLU A 455 -10.23 2.70 10.03
C GLU A 455 -9.85 2.99 8.57
N LYS A 456 -10.83 3.41 7.76
CA LYS A 456 -10.62 3.75 6.35
C LYS A 456 -10.27 5.22 6.15
N ILE A 457 -10.75 6.12 7.01
CA ILE A 457 -10.49 7.57 6.94
C ILE A 457 -9.16 7.92 7.59
N LEU A 458 -8.86 7.33 8.73
CA LEU A 458 -7.66 7.66 9.50
C LEU A 458 -6.35 7.50 8.69
N PRO A 459 -6.16 6.54 7.78
CA PRO A 459 -4.99 6.50 6.89
C PRO A 459 -4.78 7.76 6.03
N LEU A 460 -5.84 8.50 5.73
CA LEU A 460 -5.80 9.73 4.93
C LEU A 460 -5.47 10.97 5.78
N VAL A 461 -5.60 10.87 7.10
CA VAL A 461 -5.35 11.99 8.03
C VAL A 461 -3.86 12.17 8.26
N THR A 462 -3.32 13.31 7.90
CA THR A 462 -1.92 13.71 8.20
C THR A 462 -1.87 14.53 9.48
N LYS A 463 -2.79 15.46 9.65
CA LYS A 463 -2.94 16.33 10.82
C LYS A 463 -4.41 16.72 10.98
N GLY A 464 -4.85 16.88 12.20
CA GLY A 464 -6.24 17.27 12.49
C GLY A 464 -6.50 17.42 13.98
N ILE A 465 -7.74 17.66 14.30
CA ILE A 465 -8.25 17.74 15.68
C ILE A 465 -9.51 16.89 15.83
N VAL A 466 -9.80 16.54 17.05
CA VAL A 466 -11.14 16.07 17.44
C VAL A 466 -12.02 17.28 17.70
N GLU A 467 -13.14 17.37 16.99
CA GLU A 467 -14.17 18.37 17.18
C GLU A 467 -15.48 17.70 17.56
N ILE A 468 -15.91 17.88 18.79
CA ILE A 468 -17.15 17.30 19.30
C ILE A 468 -18.05 18.42 19.84
N ARG A 469 -19.31 18.41 19.43
CA ARG A 469 -20.34 19.27 20.00
C ARG A 469 -20.75 18.70 21.36
N SER A 470 -20.12 19.16 22.45
CA SER A 470 -20.48 18.76 23.80
C SER A 470 -21.83 19.36 24.21
N LYS A 471 -22.74 18.54 24.73
CA LYS A 471 -24.00 19.01 25.32
C LYS A 471 -23.76 19.91 26.54
N ASN A 472 -22.58 19.78 27.15
CA ASN A 472 -22.14 20.63 28.24
C ASN A 472 -20.77 21.22 27.88
N HIS A 473 -20.79 22.47 27.37
CA HIS A 473 -19.60 23.20 26.94
C HIS A 473 -18.49 23.33 28.02
N GLU A 474 -18.87 23.14 29.30
CA GLU A 474 -17.94 23.24 30.42
C GLU A 474 -17.10 21.97 30.63
N LYS A 475 -17.57 20.80 30.15
CA LYS A 475 -16.92 19.51 30.41
C LYS A 475 -16.54 18.79 29.09
N PRO A 476 -15.29 18.90 28.63
CA PRO A 476 -14.86 18.30 27.36
C PRO A 476 -14.64 16.77 27.45
N LYS A 477 -15.41 16.04 28.27
CA LYS A 477 -15.21 14.61 28.54
C LYS A 477 -15.32 13.77 27.28
N GLU A 478 -16.34 14.02 26.46
CA GLU A 478 -16.59 13.25 25.23
C GLU A 478 -15.49 13.50 24.19
N MET A 479 -15.03 14.74 24.07
CA MET A 479 -13.94 15.12 23.19
C MET A 479 -12.61 14.44 23.60
N ILE A 480 -12.30 14.45 24.90
CA ILE A 480 -11.13 13.76 25.45
C ILE A 480 -11.25 12.24 25.26
N SER A 481 -12.44 11.66 25.42
CA SER A 481 -12.68 10.24 25.19
C SER A 481 -12.47 9.87 23.72
N SER A 482 -13.01 10.67 22.80
CA SER A 482 -12.79 10.49 21.34
C SER A 482 -11.33 10.64 20.95
N PHE A 483 -10.61 11.60 21.57
CA PHE A 483 -9.18 11.77 21.35
C PHE A 483 -8.37 10.56 21.84
N LYS A 484 -8.69 10.02 23.02
CA LYS A 484 -8.08 8.78 23.53
C LYS A 484 -8.38 7.60 22.62
N TYR A 485 -9.63 7.46 22.21
CA TYR A 485 -10.06 6.44 21.24
C TYR A 485 -9.22 6.51 19.96
N LEU A 486 -9.01 7.70 19.39
CA LEU A 486 -8.13 7.87 18.22
C LEU A 486 -6.65 7.59 18.52
N LYS A 487 -6.17 7.89 19.74
CA LYS A 487 -4.81 7.52 20.16
C LYS A 487 -4.63 5.99 20.24
N ASP A 488 -5.66 5.26 20.66
CA ASP A 488 -5.63 3.80 20.70
C ASP A 488 -5.60 3.18 19.29
N PHE A 489 -6.04 3.92 18.26
CA PHE A 489 -5.81 3.63 16.85
C PHE A 489 -4.38 3.91 16.36
N GLN A 490 -3.43 4.25 17.24
CA GLN A 490 -2.01 4.24 16.88
C GLN A 490 -1.64 2.81 16.48
N LYS A 491 -1.67 2.59 15.16
CA LYS A 491 -1.65 1.24 14.63
C LYS A 491 -0.28 0.63 14.78
N LYS A 492 -0.19 -0.35 15.65
CA LYS A 492 0.92 -1.27 15.75
C LYS A 492 0.54 -2.56 15.05
N PHE A 493 1.49 -3.15 14.37
CA PHE A 493 1.26 -4.31 13.52
C PHE A 493 1.63 -5.61 14.23
N ASP A 494 0.90 -6.69 13.92
CA ASP A 494 1.22 -8.04 14.40
C ASP A 494 2.35 -8.67 13.59
N ARG A 495 2.46 -8.23 12.32
CA ARG A 495 3.47 -8.71 11.39
C ARG A 495 3.98 -7.58 10.51
N ILE A 496 5.30 -7.53 10.30
CA ILE A 496 5.94 -6.53 9.44
C ILE A 496 6.87 -7.25 8.45
N LEU A 497 6.72 -6.96 7.17
CA LEU A 497 7.57 -7.49 6.10
C LEU A 497 8.41 -6.36 5.52
N MET A 498 9.72 -6.61 5.38
CA MET A 498 10.70 -5.67 4.82
C MET A 498 11.37 -6.25 3.57
N PRO A 499 10.63 -6.52 2.45
CA PRO A 499 11.14 -7.28 1.30
C PRO A 499 12.10 -6.47 0.40
N LEU A 500 13.00 -5.69 1.01
CA LEU A 500 14.03 -4.88 0.35
C LEU A 500 15.43 -5.34 0.78
N PRO A 501 16.03 -6.36 0.15
CA PRO A 501 17.22 -7.02 0.69
C PRO A 501 18.51 -6.17 0.68
N LYS A 502 18.58 -5.11 -0.12
CA LYS A 502 19.67 -4.11 -0.02
C LYS A 502 19.16 -2.90 0.73
N SER A 503 19.86 -2.44 1.74
CA SER A 503 19.49 -1.31 2.61
C SER A 503 18.18 -1.47 3.41
N ALA A 504 17.67 -2.69 3.62
CA ALA A 504 16.54 -2.89 4.54
C ALA A 504 16.91 -2.49 5.99
N GLU A 505 18.17 -2.57 6.34
CA GLU A 505 18.72 -2.14 7.63
C GLU A 505 18.44 -0.67 7.95
N ASP A 506 18.45 0.23 6.95
CA ASP A 506 18.15 1.65 7.10
C ASP A 506 16.71 1.92 7.56
N PHE A 507 15.84 0.91 7.48
CA PHE A 507 14.41 0.99 7.82
C PHE A 507 14.04 0.12 9.03
N LEU A 508 14.99 -0.52 9.70
CA LEU A 508 14.73 -1.29 10.93
C LEU A 508 14.14 -0.40 12.02
N ASP A 509 14.62 0.83 12.16
CA ASP A 509 14.06 1.80 13.12
C ASP A 509 12.56 2.00 12.87
N SER A 510 12.15 2.21 11.63
CA SER A 510 10.74 2.38 11.27
C SER A 510 9.91 1.11 11.55
N ALA A 511 10.46 -0.08 11.28
CA ALA A 511 9.79 -1.35 11.58
C ALA A 511 9.62 -1.55 13.09
N LEU A 512 10.66 -1.26 13.89
CA LEU A 512 10.61 -1.37 15.34
C LEU A 512 9.59 -0.40 15.95
N VAL A 513 9.56 0.84 15.47
CA VAL A 513 8.58 1.82 15.93
C VAL A 513 7.15 1.42 15.57
N ALA A 514 6.91 0.78 14.42
CA ALA A 514 5.60 0.25 14.04
C ALA A 514 5.23 -1.06 14.75
N SER A 515 6.14 -1.65 15.52
CA SER A 515 5.93 -2.91 16.21
C SER A 515 5.36 -2.75 17.63
N ARG A 516 4.84 -3.84 18.19
CA ARG A 516 4.41 -4.00 19.58
C ARG A 516 4.96 -5.30 20.13
N LYS A 517 4.81 -5.54 21.42
CA LYS A 517 5.09 -6.86 22.02
C LYS A 517 4.32 -7.94 21.26
N GLY A 518 5.03 -8.95 20.80
CA GLY A 518 4.47 -10.06 20.02
C GLY A 518 4.60 -9.91 18.51
N THR A 519 4.91 -8.72 17.98
CA THR A 519 5.11 -8.49 16.54
C THR A 519 6.20 -9.41 15.99
N VAL A 520 5.91 -10.04 14.85
CA VAL A 520 6.90 -10.78 14.06
C VAL A 520 7.36 -9.93 12.90
N ILE A 521 8.68 -9.71 12.80
CA ILE A 521 9.30 -8.95 11.71
C ILE A 521 10.07 -9.90 10.80
N HIS A 522 9.86 -9.76 9.49
CA HIS A 522 10.55 -10.49 8.43
C HIS A 522 11.54 -9.55 7.78
N PHE A 523 12.80 -9.64 8.21
CA PHE A 523 13.90 -8.82 7.71
C PHE A 523 14.65 -9.55 6.60
N TYR A 524 14.80 -8.92 5.44
CA TYR A 524 15.47 -9.50 4.28
C TYR A 524 16.84 -8.88 4.05
N ASP A 525 17.83 -9.71 3.72
CA ASP A 525 19.17 -9.27 3.36
C ASP A 525 19.78 -10.13 2.24
N PHE A 526 20.87 -9.64 1.63
CA PHE A 526 21.73 -10.39 0.72
C PHE A 526 23.08 -10.62 1.37
N LEU A 527 23.35 -11.85 1.78
CA LEU A 527 24.60 -12.21 2.46
C LEU A 527 25.22 -13.47 1.87
N ASN A 528 26.56 -13.55 1.97
CA ASN A 528 27.26 -14.79 1.74
C ASN A 528 26.85 -15.82 2.81
N GLU A 529 26.86 -17.10 2.44
CA GLU A 529 26.40 -18.15 3.36
C GLU A 529 27.23 -18.28 4.64
N ASP A 530 28.46 -17.83 4.64
CA ASP A 530 29.32 -17.80 5.82
C ASP A 530 29.01 -16.63 6.77
N ASN A 531 28.27 -15.60 6.28
CA ASN A 531 28.09 -14.33 6.97
C ASN A 531 26.63 -14.05 7.39
N PHE A 532 25.78 -15.07 7.50
CA PHE A 532 24.37 -14.83 7.90
C PHE A 532 24.23 -14.22 9.30
N HIS A 533 25.25 -14.32 10.16
CA HIS A 533 25.31 -13.67 11.47
C HIS A 533 25.26 -12.14 11.36
N GLU A 534 25.76 -11.54 10.29
CA GLU A 534 25.71 -10.08 10.09
C GLU A 534 24.26 -9.53 10.10
N ALA A 535 23.29 -10.29 9.56
CA ALA A 535 21.88 -9.90 9.64
C ALA A 535 21.35 -9.89 11.07
N HIS A 536 21.84 -10.82 11.93
CA HIS A 536 21.48 -10.84 13.34
C HIS A 536 22.09 -9.66 14.09
N GLU A 537 23.32 -9.28 13.77
CA GLU A 537 23.99 -8.11 14.37
C GLU A 537 23.26 -6.79 14.02
N LYS A 538 22.81 -6.64 12.77
CA LYS A 538 21.99 -5.50 12.34
C LYS A 538 20.71 -5.38 13.15
N ILE A 539 20.00 -6.50 13.36
CA ILE A 539 18.79 -6.57 14.18
C ILE A 539 19.11 -6.24 15.64
N ASP A 540 20.18 -6.79 16.18
CA ASP A 540 20.59 -6.58 17.58
C ASP A 540 20.89 -5.10 17.84
N ASN A 541 21.66 -4.48 16.98
CA ASN A 541 22.01 -3.05 17.06
C ASN A 541 20.76 -2.15 17.03
N ALA A 542 19.83 -2.41 16.10
CA ALA A 542 18.59 -1.66 16.02
C ALA A 542 17.71 -1.87 17.27
N CYS A 543 17.54 -3.11 17.74
CA CYS A 543 16.75 -3.42 18.94
C CYS A 543 17.36 -2.80 20.21
N LYS A 544 18.68 -2.82 20.37
CA LYS A 544 19.39 -2.16 21.48
C LYS A 544 19.14 -0.64 21.47
N LYS A 545 19.28 0.01 20.32
CA LYS A 545 18.99 1.45 20.14
C LYS A 545 17.58 1.81 20.62
N HIS A 546 16.58 0.98 20.30
CA HIS A 546 15.18 1.16 20.69
C HIS A 546 14.84 0.58 22.09
N LYS A 547 15.81 0.03 22.83
CA LYS A 547 15.62 -0.65 24.13
C LYS A 547 14.56 -1.75 24.08
N MET A 548 14.45 -2.44 22.93
CA MET A 548 13.51 -3.53 22.70
C MET A 548 14.18 -4.88 22.90
N LYS A 549 13.49 -5.80 23.59
CA LYS A 549 13.87 -7.21 23.66
C LYS A 549 13.28 -7.96 22.47
N TYR A 550 14.04 -8.89 21.92
CA TYR A 550 13.61 -9.68 20.78
C TYR A 550 14.12 -11.12 20.85
N LYS A 551 13.58 -11.98 19.98
CA LYS A 551 14.03 -13.37 19.80
C LYS A 551 14.04 -13.69 18.31
N ILE A 552 15.18 -14.18 17.79
CA ILE A 552 15.24 -14.79 16.46
C ILE A 552 14.40 -16.07 16.47
N ILE A 553 13.52 -16.22 15.50
CA ILE A 553 12.68 -17.40 15.30
C ILE A 553 13.34 -18.32 14.28
N ASN A 554 13.76 -17.78 13.14
CA ASN A 554 14.31 -18.55 12.04
C ASN A 554 15.15 -17.67 11.10
N THR A 555 16.08 -18.30 10.34
CA THR A 555 16.79 -17.68 9.23
C THR A 555 16.64 -18.59 8.01
N VAL A 556 16.02 -18.08 6.93
CA VAL A 556 15.61 -18.86 5.77
C VAL A 556 16.31 -18.35 4.52
N LYS A 557 16.88 -19.25 3.70
CA LYS A 557 17.37 -18.94 2.35
C LYS A 557 16.15 -18.81 1.40
N CYS A 558 15.90 -17.60 0.89
CA CYS A 558 14.76 -17.27 0.03
C CYS A 558 15.09 -17.27 -1.47
N GLY A 559 16.30 -17.59 -1.83
CA GLY A 559 16.80 -17.69 -3.22
C GLY A 559 18.25 -17.31 -3.35
N GLN A 560 18.94 -17.93 -4.29
CA GLN A 560 20.33 -17.64 -4.60
C GLN A 560 20.42 -16.39 -5.48
N HIS A 561 21.31 -15.47 -5.13
CA HIS A 561 21.57 -14.24 -5.88
C HIS A 561 22.78 -14.40 -6.81
N SER A 562 23.85 -14.95 -6.26
CA SER A 562 25.09 -15.28 -6.97
C SER A 562 25.74 -16.50 -6.29
N PRO A 563 26.84 -17.07 -6.80
CA PRO A 563 27.54 -18.17 -6.13
C PRO A 563 27.76 -17.83 -4.64
N ARG A 564 27.34 -18.72 -3.75
CA ARG A 564 27.43 -18.61 -2.27
C ARG A 564 26.72 -17.38 -1.65
N THR A 565 26.07 -16.51 -2.44
CA THR A 565 25.32 -15.36 -1.94
C THR A 565 23.82 -15.61 -2.07
N TYR A 566 23.11 -15.47 -0.95
CA TYR A 566 21.68 -15.75 -0.88
C TYR A 566 20.90 -14.53 -0.44
N ARG A 567 19.67 -14.42 -0.96
CA ARG A 567 18.64 -13.66 -0.27
C ARG A 567 18.20 -14.48 0.92
N ILE A 568 18.34 -13.93 2.10
CA ILE A 568 17.86 -14.53 3.34
C ILE A 568 16.69 -13.73 3.91
N CYS A 569 15.87 -14.39 4.72
CA CYS A 569 14.86 -13.77 5.57
C CYS A 569 15.13 -14.18 7.02
N VAL A 570 15.35 -13.22 7.88
CA VAL A 570 15.42 -13.44 9.34
C VAL A 570 14.07 -13.11 9.94
N ASP A 571 13.40 -14.13 10.44
CA ASP A 571 12.13 -14.00 11.17
C ASP A 571 12.47 -13.77 12.65
N PHE A 572 12.10 -12.61 13.21
CA PHE A 572 12.31 -12.34 14.64
C PHE A 572 11.06 -11.74 15.29
N LYS A 573 10.92 -11.93 16.59
CA LYS A 573 9.75 -11.53 17.38
C LYS A 573 10.14 -10.54 18.47
N ILE A 574 9.38 -9.45 18.60
CA ILE A 574 9.50 -8.49 19.70
C ILE A 574 8.87 -9.10 20.97
N LEU A 575 9.58 -9.00 22.13
CA LEU A 575 9.21 -9.63 23.41
C LEU A 575 8.54 -8.67 24.39
#